data_97534b4303dbaf619a17718205d27226
#
_entry.id   97534b4303dbaf619a17718205d27226
#
_cell.length_a   1.000
_cell.length_b   1.000
_cell.length_c   1.000
_cell.angle_alpha   90.00
_cell.angle_beta   90.00
_cell.angle_gamma   90.00
#
_symmetry.space_group_name_H-M   'P 1'
#
loop_
_entity.id
_entity.type
_entity.pdbx_description
1 polymer ?
#
loop_
_entity_poly.entity_id
_entity_poly.type
_entity_poly.pdbx_seq_one_letter_code
_entity_poly.pdbx_strand_id
1 'polypeptide(L)'
;EKGCAHFLEHVTFGGTRHFPKRSLVEYLESLGMKYGQDINAFTGFDRTIYMFAVPTDHAKDEVLDRSLLILCDWLDGVTIDPEKVENEKGIILEELRGFDPEDDFYPLKIGQGIFCHRMPLGTTDDIRKVTPQVLKNYYRKWYVPSLATLVIVGDISPLEIESKIKERFKSLPGRPVNDFRNYPLEYTRGIHLASIRDSLQPRTKVEL
;
A
#
# COMPACT_ATOMS: atom_id res chain seq x y z
N GLU A 1 -7.23 -11.85 6.95
CA GLU A 1 -6.61 -10.92 5.95
C GLU A 1 -5.80 -9.79 6.62
N LYS A 2 -5.42 -9.93 7.91
CA LYS A 2 -4.56 -8.96 8.61
C LYS A 2 -3.17 -8.96 7.98
N GLY A 3 -2.56 -7.77 7.86
CA GLY A 3 -1.25 -7.59 7.23
C GLY A 3 -1.21 -7.78 5.70
N CYS A 4 -2.28 -8.30 5.06
CA CYS A 4 -2.28 -8.58 3.62
C CYS A 4 -2.17 -7.32 2.76
N ALA A 5 -2.75 -6.19 3.20
CA ALA A 5 -2.67 -4.93 2.45
C ALA A 5 -1.22 -4.45 2.36
N HIS A 6 -0.53 -4.36 3.48
CA HIS A 6 0.86 -3.96 3.57
C HIS A 6 1.79 -4.97 2.86
N PHE A 7 1.55 -6.25 3.06
CA PHE A 7 2.31 -7.28 2.34
C PHE A 7 2.17 -7.15 0.82
N LEU A 8 0.95 -6.91 0.34
CA LEU A 8 0.70 -6.72 -1.09
C LEU A 8 1.36 -5.45 -1.61
N GLU A 9 1.44 -4.39 -0.81
CA GLU A 9 2.19 -3.18 -1.14
C GLU A 9 3.64 -3.53 -1.52
N HIS A 10 4.36 -4.29 -0.68
CA HIS A 10 5.73 -4.75 -0.97
C HIS A 10 5.81 -5.58 -2.26
N VAL A 11 4.90 -6.54 -2.42
CA VAL A 11 4.90 -7.44 -3.59
C VAL A 11 4.64 -6.69 -4.89
N THR A 12 3.87 -5.61 -4.85
CA THR A 12 3.49 -4.80 -6.02
C THR A 12 4.70 -4.20 -6.75
N PHE A 13 5.76 -3.86 -6.04
CA PHE A 13 7.02 -3.42 -6.64
C PHE A 13 7.89 -4.55 -7.17
N GLY A 14 7.53 -5.80 -6.89
CA GLY A 14 8.27 -7.00 -7.30
C GLY A 14 7.99 -7.46 -8.72
N GLY A 15 7.04 -6.84 -9.42
CA GLY A 15 6.75 -7.11 -10.83
C GLY A 15 5.28 -7.06 -11.18
N THR A 16 5.03 -6.70 -12.42
CA THR A 16 3.69 -6.65 -13.01
C THR A 16 3.69 -7.30 -14.40
N ARG A 17 2.53 -7.36 -15.03
CA ARG A 17 2.35 -7.93 -16.37
C ARG A 17 3.29 -7.34 -17.42
N HIS A 18 3.42 -6.02 -17.44
CA HIS A 18 4.23 -5.31 -18.43
C HIS A 18 5.62 -4.93 -17.90
N PHE A 19 5.81 -5.00 -16.59
CA PHE A 19 7.08 -4.69 -15.92
C PHE A 19 7.49 -5.88 -15.04
N PRO A 20 8.11 -6.93 -15.64
CA PRO A 20 8.48 -8.12 -14.90
C PRO A 20 9.59 -7.83 -13.89
N LYS A 21 9.58 -8.52 -12.76
CA LYS A 21 10.58 -8.39 -11.70
C LYS A 21 10.70 -6.94 -11.23
N ARG A 22 11.91 -6.39 -11.23
CA ARG A 22 12.22 -5.04 -10.79
C ARG A 22 12.15 -3.98 -11.90
N SER A 23 11.81 -4.35 -13.12
CA SER A 23 11.90 -3.46 -14.29
C SER A 23 11.03 -2.21 -14.20
N LEU A 24 9.96 -2.20 -13.39
CA LEU A 24 9.18 -1.01 -13.08
C LEU A 24 10.03 0.03 -12.34
N VAL A 25 10.67 -0.40 -11.26
CA VAL A 25 11.54 0.47 -10.44
C VAL A 25 12.73 0.92 -11.27
N GLU A 26 13.37 0.01 -12.01
CA GLU A 26 14.50 0.32 -12.90
C GLU A 26 14.12 1.34 -13.98
N TYR A 27 12.92 1.23 -14.53
CA TYR A 27 12.42 2.24 -15.48
C TYR A 27 12.29 3.61 -14.84
N LEU A 28 11.67 3.72 -13.66
CA LEU A 28 11.53 5.00 -12.97
C LEU A 28 12.90 5.55 -12.52
N GLU A 29 13.79 4.69 -12.04
CA GLU A 29 15.18 5.06 -11.71
C GLU A 29 15.94 5.56 -12.94
N SER A 30 15.70 5.00 -14.14
CA SER A 30 16.31 5.48 -15.40
C SER A 30 15.87 6.88 -15.80
N LEU A 31 14.73 7.34 -15.29
CA LEU A 31 14.24 8.72 -15.44
C LEU A 31 14.81 9.67 -14.36
N GLY A 32 15.74 9.18 -13.51
CA GLY A 32 16.34 9.93 -12.43
C GLY A 32 15.57 9.90 -11.11
N MET A 33 14.50 9.12 -11.00
CA MET A 33 13.69 9.01 -9.78
C MET A 33 14.39 8.12 -8.75
N LYS A 34 14.19 8.43 -7.48
CA LYS A 34 14.79 7.68 -6.35
C LYS A 34 13.73 6.92 -5.59
N TYR A 35 13.97 5.62 -5.37
CA TYR A 35 13.12 4.82 -4.52
C TYR A 35 13.12 5.35 -3.08
N GLY A 36 11.96 5.40 -2.45
CA GLY A 36 11.75 5.97 -1.12
C GLY A 36 11.51 7.49 -1.10
N GLN A 37 12.00 8.22 -2.11
CA GLN A 37 11.81 9.67 -2.23
C GLN A 37 10.75 10.02 -3.29
N ASP A 38 10.95 9.56 -4.52
CA ASP A 38 10.11 9.89 -5.68
C ASP A 38 9.18 8.73 -6.07
N ILE A 39 9.50 7.51 -5.62
CA ILE A 39 8.73 6.28 -5.80
C ILE A 39 8.47 5.74 -4.41
N ASN A 40 7.21 5.69 -4.00
CA ASN A 40 6.85 5.28 -2.65
C ASN A 40 5.45 4.65 -2.61
N ALA A 41 5.13 4.02 -1.50
CA ALA A 41 3.78 3.60 -1.17
C ALA A 41 3.54 3.69 0.34
N PHE A 42 2.30 3.61 0.72
CA PHE A 42 1.87 3.69 2.11
C PHE A 42 0.58 2.90 2.31
N THR A 43 0.55 2.06 3.33
CA THR A 43 -0.63 1.32 3.74
C THR A 43 -1.15 1.82 5.09
N GLY A 44 -2.37 2.32 5.08
CA GLY A 44 -3.12 2.69 6.28
C GLY A 44 -4.21 1.67 6.64
N PHE A 45 -5.10 2.05 7.53
CA PHE A 45 -6.21 1.20 7.97
C PHE A 45 -7.28 0.96 6.91
N ASP A 46 -7.50 1.93 6.04
CA ASP A 46 -8.61 2.00 5.08
C ASP A 46 -8.16 2.10 3.62
N ARG A 47 -6.87 2.30 3.38
CA ARG A 47 -6.33 2.50 2.02
C ARG A 47 -4.87 2.12 1.91
N THR A 48 -4.46 1.78 0.69
CA THR A 48 -3.07 1.75 0.26
C THR A 48 -2.88 2.80 -0.83
N ILE A 49 -1.87 3.64 -0.68
CA ILE A 49 -1.55 4.71 -1.63
C ILE A 49 -0.23 4.33 -2.31
N TYR A 50 -0.21 4.31 -3.62
CA TYR A 50 0.99 4.19 -4.44
C TYR A 50 1.26 5.52 -5.11
N MET A 51 2.49 5.97 -5.09
CA MET A 51 2.84 7.27 -5.65
C MET A 51 4.22 7.23 -6.31
N PHE A 52 4.35 7.96 -7.38
CA PHE A 52 5.63 8.28 -7.99
C PHE A 52 5.57 9.62 -8.71
N ALA A 53 6.71 10.27 -8.84
CA ALA A 53 6.89 11.44 -9.67
C ALA A 53 7.67 11.05 -10.94
N VAL A 54 7.45 11.76 -12.04
CA VAL A 54 8.21 11.59 -13.27
C VAL A 54 8.49 12.96 -13.91
N PRO A 55 9.65 13.14 -14.59
CA PRO A 55 9.92 14.35 -15.32
C PRO A 55 9.02 14.45 -16.55
N THR A 56 8.68 15.67 -16.95
CA THR A 56 7.86 15.97 -18.13
C THR A 56 8.54 16.90 -19.14
N ASP A 57 9.81 17.16 -18.94
CA ASP A 57 10.65 18.03 -19.78
C ASP A 57 11.09 17.34 -21.10
N HIS A 58 11.29 16.01 -21.05
CA HIS A 58 11.68 15.21 -22.22
C HIS A 58 10.76 14.03 -22.41
N ALA A 59 10.44 13.70 -23.69
CA ALA A 59 9.61 12.56 -24.06
C ALA A 59 8.28 12.48 -23.28
N LYS A 60 7.66 13.62 -22.98
CA LYS A 60 6.48 13.77 -22.09
C LYS A 60 5.39 12.74 -22.37
N ASP A 61 5.00 12.55 -23.62
CA ASP A 61 3.92 11.62 -23.99
C ASP A 61 4.28 10.17 -23.70
N GLU A 62 5.50 9.73 -24.00
CA GLU A 62 5.95 8.37 -23.73
C GLU A 62 6.04 8.12 -22.21
N VAL A 63 6.58 9.07 -21.46
CA VAL A 63 6.67 8.98 -20.00
C VAL A 63 5.29 8.90 -19.36
N LEU A 64 4.33 9.73 -19.81
CA LEU A 64 2.96 9.70 -19.33
C LEU A 64 2.25 8.39 -19.68
N ASP A 65 2.39 7.89 -20.90
CA ASP A 65 1.77 6.64 -21.33
C ASP A 65 2.32 5.44 -20.54
N ARG A 66 3.63 5.40 -20.28
CA ARG A 66 4.23 4.37 -19.43
C ARG A 66 3.83 4.50 -17.97
N SER A 67 3.73 5.73 -17.47
CA SER A 67 3.22 6.00 -16.12
C SER A 67 1.79 5.51 -15.93
N LEU A 68 0.92 5.79 -16.87
CA LEU A 68 -0.46 5.27 -16.86
C LEU A 68 -0.50 3.74 -16.99
N LEU A 69 0.43 3.13 -17.72
CA LEU A 69 0.54 1.68 -17.80
C LEU A 69 0.96 1.07 -16.46
N ILE A 70 1.90 1.69 -15.74
CA ILE A 70 2.29 1.28 -14.38
C ILE A 70 1.08 1.30 -13.45
N LEU A 71 0.34 2.41 -13.44
CA LEU A 71 -0.85 2.57 -12.58
C LEU A 71 -1.95 1.54 -12.94
N CYS A 72 -2.14 1.26 -14.23
CA CYS A 72 -3.05 0.25 -14.70
C CYS A 72 -2.63 -1.16 -14.25
N ASP A 73 -1.34 -1.48 -14.34
CA ASP A 73 -0.78 -2.76 -13.92
C ASP A 73 -0.86 -2.96 -12.39
N TRP A 74 -0.68 -1.90 -11.61
CA TRP A 74 -0.89 -1.98 -10.17
C TRP A 74 -2.33 -2.37 -9.82
N LEU A 75 -3.28 -1.95 -10.63
CA LEU A 75 -4.69 -2.25 -10.39
C LEU A 75 -5.13 -3.64 -10.89
N ASP A 76 -4.59 -4.14 -12.01
CA ASP A 76 -4.99 -5.45 -12.58
C ASP A 76 -3.83 -6.25 -13.20
N GLY A 77 -2.61 -6.02 -12.83
CA GLY A 77 -1.45 -6.68 -13.46
C GLY A 77 -0.35 -7.14 -12.50
N VAL A 78 -0.54 -7.03 -11.19
CA VAL A 78 0.49 -7.43 -10.21
C VAL A 78 0.78 -8.92 -10.31
N THR A 79 2.06 -9.25 -10.43
CA THR A 79 2.55 -10.63 -10.45
C THR A 79 2.89 -11.07 -9.02
N ILE A 80 2.09 -11.98 -8.47
CA ILE A 80 2.32 -12.53 -7.13
C ILE A 80 3.13 -13.81 -7.27
N ASP A 81 4.44 -13.63 -7.30
CA ASP A 81 5.43 -14.70 -7.43
C ASP A 81 5.67 -15.37 -6.08
N PRO A 82 5.65 -16.74 -5.99
CA PRO A 82 5.85 -17.45 -4.73
C PRO A 82 7.21 -17.18 -4.07
N GLU A 83 8.29 -17.13 -4.84
CA GLU A 83 9.63 -16.87 -4.31
C GLU A 83 9.72 -15.43 -3.75
N LYS A 84 9.15 -14.46 -4.47
CA LYS A 84 9.08 -13.09 -4.00
C LYS A 84 8.29 -12.97 -2.69
N VAL A 85 7.15 -13.66 -2.59
CA VAL A 85 6.34 -13.66 -1.35
C VAL A 85 7.15 -14.20 -0.17
N GLU A 86 7.90 -15.29 -0.35
CA GLU A 86 8.72 -15.83 0.75
C GLU A 86 9.86 -14.88 1.16
N ASN A 87 10.50 -14.23 0.21
CA ASN A 87 11.55 -13.26 0.48
C ASN A 87 11.02 -12.02 1.23
N GLU A 88 9.83 -11.52 0.85
CA GLU A 88 9.22 -10.37 1.50
C GLU A 88 8.78 -10.64 2.96
N LYS A 89 8.47 -11.89 3.32
CA LYS A 89 8.19 -12.24 4.73
C LYS A 89 9.32 -11.82 5.66
N GLY A 90 10.56 -12.09 5.27
CA GLY A 90 11.74 -11.72 6.06
C GLY A 90 11.85 -10.21 6.24
N ILE A 91 11.65 -9.45 5.16
CA ILE A 91 11.72 -7.99 5.15
C ILE A 91 10.64 -7.39 6.06
N ILE A 92 9.39 -7.82 5.90
CA ILE A 92 8.26 -7.33 6.70
C ILE A 92 8.41 -7.72 8.18
N LEU A 93 8.95 -8.90 8.49
CA LEU A 93 9.21 -9.30 9.87
C LEU A 93 10.31 -8.45 10.52
N GLU A 94 11.33 -8.02 9.77
CA GLU A 94 12.35 -7.09 10.27
C GLU A 94 11.75 -5.69 10.49
N GLU A 95 10.92 -5.23 9.57
CA GLU A 95 10.20 -3.97 9.71
C GLU A 95 9.31 -3.98 10.96
N LEU A 96 8.58 -5.08 11.19
CA LEU A 96 7.75 -5.24 12.38
C LEU A 96 8.56 -5.23 13.69
N ARG A 97 9.82 -5.71 13.68
CA ARG A 97 10.71 -5.61 14.84
C ARG A 97 11.19 -4.20 15.14
N GLY A 98 11.30 -3.37 14.11
CA GLY A 98 11.66 -1.95 14.23
C GLY A 98 10.51 -1.07 14.69
N PHE A 99 9.32 -1.63 14.85
CA PHE A 99 8.15 -0.88 15.29
C PHE A 99 8.32 -0.44 16.75
N ASP A 100 8.00 0.83 17.03
CA ASP A 100 8.14 1.41 18.36
C ASP A 100 7.16 0.71 19.34
N PRO A 101 7.58 0.31 20.57
CA PRO A 101 6.68 -0.15 21.61
C PRO A 101 5.53 0.82 21.93
N GLU A 102 5.67 2.10 21.61
CA GLU A 102 4.57 3.08 21.71
C GLU A 102 3.36 2.70 20.82
N ASP A 103 3.58 1.94 19.77
CA ASP A 103 2.51 1.45 18.91
C ASP A 103 1.64 0.39 19.60
N ASP A 104 2.11 -0.22 20.69
CA ASP A 104 1.28 -1.06 21.56
C ASP A 104 0.16 -0.24 22.24
N PHE A 105 0.32 1.08 22.36
CA PHE A 105 -0.76 1.98 22.79
C PHE A 105 -1.73 2.36 21.68
N TYR A 106 -1.43 2.04 20.43
CA TYR A 106 -2.28 2.42 19.30
C TYR A 106 -3.73 1.96 19.46
N PRO A 107 -4.02 0.73 19.93
CA PRO A 107 -5.40 0.31 20.19
C PRO A 107 -6.12 1.20 21.19
N LEU A 108 -5.41 1.76 22.17
CA LEU A 108 -6.00 2.69 23.15
C LEU A 108 -6.29 4.06 22.52
N LYS A 109 -5.44 4.52 21.62
CA LYS A 109 -5.60 5.81 20.91
C LYS A 109 -6.76 5.79 19.90
N ILE A 110 -6.96 4.68 19.18
CA ILE A 110 -7.99 4.54 18.13
C ILE A 110 -9.31 3.96 18.62
N GLY A 111 -9.44 3.66 19.91
CA GLY A 111 -10.64 3.10 20.51
C GLY A 111 -10.78 1.58 20.34
N GLN A 112 -11.93 1.03 20.72
CA GLN A 112 -12.20 -0.42 20.72
C GLN A 112 -12.84 -0.93 19.41
N GLY A 113 -12.92 -0.10 18.38
CA GLY A 113 -13.49 -0.47 17.10
C GLY A 113 -12.65 -1.52 16.34
N ILE A 114 -13.12 -1.88 15.17
CA ILE A 114 -12.47 -2.92 14.33
C ILE A 114 -10.99 -2.59 14.03
N PHE A 115 -10.62 -1.33 14.01
CA PHE A 115 -9.27 -0.87 13.68
C PHE A 115 -8.22 -1.27 14.73
N CYS A 116 -8.58 -1.34 16.02
CA CYS A 116 -7.63 -1.74 17.07
C CYS A 116 -7.14 -3.20 16.91
N HIS A 117 -7.88 -4.01 16.14
CA HIS A 117 -7.53 -5.40 15.84
C HIS A 117 -7.02 -5.61 14.40
N ARG A 118 -6.81 -4.53 13.66
CA ARG A 118 -6.44 -4.56 12.24
C ARG A 118 -5.26 -3.63 11.93
N MET A 119 -4.22 -3.70 12.72
CA MET A 119 -2.98 -2.98 12.41
C MET A 119 -2.53 -3.29 10.97
N PRO A 120 -2.16 -2.28 10.17
CA PRO A 120 -1.79 -2.47 8.76
C PRO A 120 -0.68 -3.49 8.55
N LEU A 121 0.34 -3.49 9.40
CA LEU A 121 1.43 -4.46 9.34
C LEU A 121 0.99 -5.88 9.71
N GLY A 122 -0.09 -6.04 10.47
CA GLY A 122 -0.46 -7.31 11.05
C GLY A 122 0.44 -7.72 12.22
N THR A 123 0.40 -8.99 12.59
CA THR A 123 1.27 -9.59 13.60
C THR A 123 2.29 -10.52 12.96
N THR A 124 3.31 -10.91 13.70
CA THR A 124 4.28 -11.93 13.27
C THR A 124 3.59 -13.21 12.77
N ASP A 125 2.54 -13.65 13.48
CA ASP A 125 1.79 -14.84 13.10
C ASP A 125 0.93 -14.63 11.84
N ASP A 126 0.38 -13.43 11.66
CA ASP A 126 -0.35 -13.08 10.44
C ASP A 126 0.59 -13.14 9.23
N ILE A 127 1.77 -12.51 9.33
CA ILE A 127 2.76 -12.47 8.23
C ILE A 127 3.27 -13.87 7.87
N ARG A 128 3.56 -14.72 8.86
CA ARG A 128 4.01 -16.09 8.62
C ARG A 128 2.98 -16.95 7.87
N LYS A 129 1.69 -16.68 8.08
CA LYS A 129 0.57 -17.41 7.43
C LYS A 129 0.24 -16.91 6.03
N VAL A 130 0.80 -15.79 5.60
CA VAL A 130 0.58 -15.28 4.24
C VAL A 130 1.13 -16.28 3.23
N THR A 131 0.32 -16.59 2.22
CA THR A 131 0.71 -17.41 1.07
C THR A 131 0.42 -16.67 -0.22
N PRO A 132 1.05 -17.04 -1.35
CA PRO A 132 0.73 -16.46 -2.65
C PRO A 132 -0.76 -16.53 -2.99
N GLN A 133 -1.43 -17.61 -2.59
CA GLN A 133 -2.87 -17.77 -2.83
C GLN A 133 -3.71 -16.79 -2.01
N VAL A 134 -3.33 -16.56 -0.75
CA VAL A 134 -4.01 -15.57 0.13
C VAL A 134 -3.87 -14.17 -0.47
N LEU A 135 -2.67 -13.79 -0.91
CA LEU A 135 -2.44 -12.49 -1.56
C LEU A 135 -3.18 -12.35 -2.89
N LYS A 136 -3.22 -13.40 -3.72
CA LYS A 136 -4.01 -13.41 -4.98
C LYS A 136 -5.49 -13.19 -4.70
N ASN A 137 -6.03 -13.83 -3.68
CA ASN A 137 -7.43 -13.67 -3.29
C ASN A 137 -7.70 -12.25 -2.76
N TYR A 138 -6.78 -11.73 -1.95
CA TYR A 138 -6.85 -10.35 -1.44
C TYR A 138 -6.79 -9.34 -2.58
N TYR A 139 -5.85 -9.48 -3.49
CA TYR A 139 -5.69 -8.62 -4.66
C TYR A 139 -6.96 -8.60 -5.53
N ARG A 140 -7.49 -9.77 -5.87
CA ARG A 140 -8.72 -9.88 -6.67
C ARG A 140 -9.95 -9.26 -5.99
N LYS A 141 -9.98 -9.27 -4.67
CA LYS A 141 -11.11 -8.74 -3.88
C LYS A 141 -11.07 -7.23 -3.77
N TRP A 142 -9.90 -6.65 -3.55
CA TRP A 142 -9.76 -5.26 -3.15
C TRP A 142 -9.20 -4.33 -4.25
N TYR A 143 -8.38 -4.86 -5.16
CA TYR A 143 -7.84 -4.07 -6.28
C TYR A 143 -8.81 -4.11 -7.45
N VAL A 144 -9.81 -3.26 -7.37
CA VAL A 144 -10.88 -3.14 -8.38
C VAL A 144 -11.08 -1.66 -8.73
N PRO A 145 -11.34 -1.35 -10.02
CA PRO A 145 -11.45 0.04 -10.49
C PRO A 145 -12.44 0.89 -9.70
N SER A 146 -13.54 0.32 -9.25
CA SER A 146 -14.58 1.01 -8.48
C SER A 146 -14.16 1.40 -7.06
N LEU A 147 -13.07 0.83 -6.53
CA LEU A 147 -12.45 1.22 -5.24
C LEU A 147 -11.20 2.06 -5.42
N ALA A 148 -10.77 2.32 -6.65
CA ALA A 148 -9.56 3.07 -6.93
C ALA A 148 -9.86 4.54 -7.19
N THR A 149 -8.97 5.40 -6.71
CA THR A 149 -8.94 6.82 -7.05
C THR A 149 -7.58 7.12 -7.65
N LEU A 150 -7.58 7.68 -8.85
CA LEU A 150 -6.37 8.15 -9.53
C LEU A 150 -6.28 9.67 -9.38
N VAL A 151 -5.15 10.13 -8.88
CA VAL A 151 -4.83 11.56 -8.76
C VAL A 151 -3.56 11.85 -9.54
N ILE A 152 -3.62 12.77 -10.47
CA ILE A 152 -2.48 13.22 -11.28
C ILE A 152 -2.32 14.72 -11.10
N VAL A 153 -1.11 15.15 -10.78
CA VAL A 153 -0.77 16.56 -10.57
C VAL A 153 0.50 16.87 -11.35
N GLY A 154 0.47 17.96 -12.13
CA GLY A 154 1.64 18.36 -12.91
C GLY A 154 1.28 19.39 -14.00
N ASP A 155 2.28 19.74 -14.78
CA ASP A 155 2.12 20.62 -15.96
C ASP A 155 1.62 19.83 -17.17
N ILE A 156 0.33 19.44 -17.11
CA ILE A 156 -0.37 18.67 -18.14
C ILE A 156 -1.78 19.21 -18.35
N SER A 157 -2.27 19.11 -19.60
CA SER A 157 -3.64 19.46 -19.92
C SER A 157 -4.62 18.47 -19.28
N PRO A 158 -5.58 18.92 -18.45
CA PRO A 158 -6.59 18.05 -17.88
C PRO A 158 -7.39 17.24 -18.91
N LEU A 159 -7.71 17.84 -20.05
CA LEU A 159 -8.48 17.18 -21.11
C LEU A 159 -7.67 16.08 -21.81
N GLU A 160 -6.37 16.32 -22.06
CA GLU A 160 -5.48 15.33 -22.67
C GLU A 160 -5.25 14.14 -21.73
N ILE A 161 -4.94 14.40 -20.49
CA ILE A 161 -4.69 13.32 -19.52
C ILE A 161 -5.97 12.52 -19.23
N GLU A 162 -7.13 13.17 -19.18
CA GLU A 162 -8.42 12.47 -19.03
C GLU A 162 -8.67 11.52 -20.20
N SER A 163 -8.38 11.94 -21.43
CA SER A 163 -8.51 11.10 -22.62
C SER A 163 -7.58 9.88 -22.56
N LYS A 164 -6.31 10.08 -22.17
CA LYS A 164 -5.32 9.01 -22.00
C LYS A 164 -5.75 8.03 -20.91
N ILE A 165 -6.27 8.52 -19.78
CA ILE A 165 -6.80 7.69 -18.69
C ILE A 165 -7.96 6.84 -19.19
N LYS A 166 -8.97 7.44 -19.82
CA LYS A 166 -10.13 6.72 -20.36
C LYS A 166 -9.71 5.61 -21.31
N GLU A 167 -8.78 5.90 -22.22
CA GLU A 167 -8.27 4.92 -23.18
C GLU A 167 -7.52 3.78 -22.47
N ARG A 168 -6.67 4.08 -21.52
CA ARG A 168 -5.83 3.09 -20.83
C ARG A 168 -6.63 2.18 -19.91
N PHE A 169 -7.59 2.74 -19.17
CA PHE A 169 -8.31 2.01 -18.12
C PHE A 169 -9.64 1.38 -18.59
N LYS A 170 -10.09 1.66 -19.83
CA LYS A 170 -11.37 1.12 -20.35
C LYS A 170 -11.47 -0.40 -20.37
N SER A 171 -10.34 -1.10 -20.47
CA SER A 171 -10.29 -2.56 -20.55
C SER A 171 -10.24 -3.24 -19.17
N LEU A 172 -10.13 -2.47 -18.09
CA LEU A 172 -10.10 -3.05 -16.76
C LEU A 172 -11.44 -3.70 -16.41
N PRO A 173 -11.42 -4.92 -15.83
CA PRO A 173 -12.64 -5.61 -15.50
C PRO A 173 -13.38 -4.88 -14.38
N GLY A 174 -14.61 -4.43 -14.68
CA GLY A 174 -15.54 -4.00 -13.63
C GLY A 174 -15.91 -5.19 -12.76
N ARG A 175 -15.66 -5.10 -11.46
CA ARG A 175 -16.09 -6.11 -10.49
C ARG A 175 -17.07 -5.49 -9.51
N PRO A 176 -18.14 -6.19 -9.12
CA PRO A 176 -19.02 -5.70 -8.08
C PRO A 176 -18.25 -5.53 -6.77
N VAL A 177 -18.41 -4.38 -6.15
CA VAL A 177 -17.86 -4.11 -4.82
C VAL A 177 -18.93 -4.53 -3.82
N ASN A 178 -18.58 -5.45 -2.94
CA ASN A 178 -19.39 -5.70 -1.77
C ASN A 178 -19.21 -4.53 -0.81
N ASP A 179 -20.28 -3.84 -0.53
CA ASP A 179 -20.49 -2.82 0.47
C ASP A 179 -19.26 -2.17 1.11
N PHE A 180 -19.07 -0.89 0.86
CA PHE A 180 -18.15 -0.06 1.66
C PHE A 180 -18.70 0.01 3.08
N ARG A 181 -18.13 -0.78 3.96
CA ARG A 181 -18.55 -0.83 5.36
C ARG A 181 -18.01 0.39 6.08
N ASN A 182 -18.89 1.25 6.52
CA ASN A 182 -18.55 2.29 7.46
C ASN A 182 -18.42 1.66 8.86
N TYR A 183 -17.21 1.66 9.40
CA TYR A 183 -16.96 1.19 10.77
C TYR A 183 -16.80 2.42 11.66
N PRO A 184 -17.77 2.72 12.52
CA PRO A 184 -17.65 3.81 13.46
C PRO A 184 -16.48 3.56 14.43
N LEU A 185 -15.79 4.60 14.81
CA LEU A 185 -14.82 4.55 15.90
C LEU A 185 -15.58 4.44 17.22
N GLU A 186 -15.28 3.40 17.97
CA GLU A 186 -15.87 3.18 19.28
C GLU A 186 -14.86 3.58 20.36
N TYR A 187 -15.15 4.64 21.08
CA TYR A 187 -14.32 5.09 22.19
C TYR A 187 -14.90 4.60 23.51
N THR A 188 -14.06 4.03 24.36
CA THR A 188 -14.44 3.76 25.76
C THR A 188 -14.56 5.07 26.54
N ARG A 189 -15.62 5.19 27.29
CA ARG A 189 -15.81 6.35 28.20
C ARG A 189 -14.94 6.17 29.44
N GLY A 190 -14.43 7.28 29.97
CA GLY A 190 -13.65 7.30 31.21
C GLY A 190 -12.15 7.51 30.99
N ILE A 191 -11.39 7.43 32.07
CA ILE A 191 -9.93 7.52 32.07
C ILE A 191 -9.37 6.11 32.00
N HIS A 192 -8.56 5.85 30.99
CA HIS A 192 -7.86 4.58 30.82
C HIS A 192 -6.38 4.82 31.00
N LEU A 193 -5.75 4.02 31.88
CA LEU A 193 -4.32 4.07 32.16
C LEU A 193 -3.69 2.80 31.57
N ALA A 194 -2.65 2.97 30.78
CA ALA A 194 -1.80 1.88 30.31
C ALA A 194 -0.34 2.25 30.56
N SER A 195 0.48 1.26 30.84
CA SER A 195 1.92 1.45 30.98
C SER A 195 2.67 0.32 30.28
N ILE A 196 3.66 0.67 29.48
CA ILE A 196 4.61 -0.24 28.88
C ILE A 196 5.96 -0.01 29.55
N ARG A 197 6.66 -1.09 29.88
CA ARG A 197 8.05 -1.03 30.33
C ARG A 197 8.94 -1.57 29.22
N ASP A 198 9.81 -0.69 28.74
CA ASP A 198 10.83 -1.06 27.78
C ASP A 198 12.20 -0.70 28.36
N SER A 199 13.07 -1.71 28.47
CA SER A 199 14.42 -1.54 29.01
C SER A 199 15.34 -0.75 28.07
N LEU A 200 14.96 -0.56 26.82
CA LEU A 200 15.71 0.18 25.81
C LEU A 200 15.35 1.66 25.78
N GLN A 201 14.26 2.06 26.43
CA GLN A 201 13.83 3.45 26.47
C GLN A 201 14.61 4.25 27.52
N PRO A 202 15.35 5.28 27.11
CA PRO A 202 16.18 6.06 28.04
C PRO A 202 15.37 7.06 28.88
N ARG A 203 14.09 7.25 28.60
CA ARG A 203 13.23 8.24 29.27
C ARG A 203 11.82 7.72 29.47
N THR A 204 11.18 8.15 30.56
CA THR A 204 9.75 7.97 30.76
C THR A 204 8.99 9.00 29.90
N LYS A 205 8.06 8.53 29.08
CA LYS A 205 7.13 9.35 28.28
C LYS A 205 5.73 9.20 28.88
N VAL A 206 5.02 10.30 29.02
CA VAL A 206 3.61 10.34 29.43
C VAL A 206 2.84 11.04 28.32
N GLU A 207 1.84 10.39 27.77
CA GLU A 207 0.88 10.99 26.84
C GLU A 207 -0.50 11.08 27.50
N LEU A 208 -1.19 12.22 27.32
CA LEU A 208 -2.54 12.50 27.82
C LEU A 208 -3.49 12.72 26.66
#